data_13cd4a2b9232765a67ef79b84ded9dfd
#
_entry.id   13cd4a2b9232765a67ef79b84ded9dfd
#
_cell.length_a   1.000
_cell.length_b   1.000
_cell.length_c   1.000
_cell.angle_alpha   90.00
_cell.angle_beta   90.00
_cell.angle_gamma   90.00
#
_symmetry.space_group_name_H-M   'P 1'
#
loop_
_entity.id
_entity.type
_entity.pdbx_description
1 polymer ?
#
loop_
_entity_poly.entity_id
_entity_poly.type
_entity_poly.pdbx_seq_one_letter_code
_entity_poly.pdbx_strand_id
1 'polypeptide(L)'
;GLNLIPYYARFNKINPLKCENNYYTMKGVCYNSKGTDYVDLVAKELGIDGEKYDGETMVHLRKSTADSIAALKKQAMDELTAIGVTFPVKAPFFFVAGNTVAQDNATVLKQCFTDSFGDDFIQLDLGTYVSSLAKEVRIPKLHGFVINGWGADFGDPVNFVGQEILHDSNAYYAVNYSNIQLVAEDPADYQKELVDEFEQFTDLVNAANAIVDDADARYEAFAKAEAYMINNSLAVPCYYDVRWCLTHVNEYTKINAMFGPCNFKYVNWETSEDAYTTAQYEEFAKAFDAAKS
;
A
#
# COMPACT_ATOMS: atom_id res chain seq x y z
N GLY A 1 13.03 -5.96 5.00
CA GLY A 1 11.64 -5.53 5.07
C GLY A 1 11.21 -5.29 6.49
N LEU A 2 10.61 -4.14 6.74
CA LEU A 2 9.98 -3.82 8.02
C LEU A 2 8.97 -4.93 8.37
N ASN A 3 9.17 -5.59 9.49
CA ASN A 3 8.23 -6.58 9.98
C ASN A 3 7.02 -5.85 10.61
N LEU A 4 6.06 -5.42 9.80
CA LEU A 4 4.81 -4.80 10.26
C LEU A 4 3.84 -5.81 10.90
N ILE A 5 4.24 -7.07 11.01
CA ILE A 5 3.42 -8.18 11.51
C ILE A 5 2.84 -7.92 12.90
N PRO A 6 3.56 -7.39 13.92
CA PRO A 6 2.93 -7.11 15.20
C PRO A 6 1.81 -6.08 15.13
N TYR A 7 1.99 -5.02 14.34
CA TYR A 7 0.94 -4.02 14.10
C TYR A 7 -0.23 -4.65 13.38
N TYR A 8 0.07 -5.40 12.35
CA TYR A 8 -0.91 -6.10 11.53
C TYR A 8 -1.70 -7.15 12.30
N ALA A 9 -1.03 -7.99 13.09
CA ALA A 9 -1.69 -9.01 13.92
C ALA A 9 -2.61 -8.37 14.98
N ARG A 10 -2.22 -7.23 15.55
CA ARG A 10 -3.07 -6.47 16.48
C ARG A 10 -4.28 -5.87 15.77
N PHE A 11 -4.07 -5.31 14.60
CA PHE A 11 -5.13 -4.75 13.77
C PHE A 11 -6.12 -5.83 13.33
N ASN A 12 -5.65 -7.02 12.99
CA ASN A 12 -6.47 -8.16 12.61
C ASN A 12 -7.32 -8.71 13.73
N LYS A 13 -6.83 -8.73 14.96
CA LYS A 13 -7.64 -9.11 16.13
C LYS A 13 -8.82 -8.18 16.33
N ILE A 14 -8.68 -6.91 15.94
CA ILE A 14 -9.76 -5.92 16.00
C ILE A 14 -10.68 -6.02 14.78
N ASN A 15 -10.16 -6.42 13.62
CA ASN A 15 -10.93 -6.46 12.38
C ASN A 15 -10.35 -7.46 11.36
N PRO A 16 -10.58 -8.77 11.56
CA PRO A 16 -9.99 -9.83 10.75
C PRO A 16 -10.35 -9.76 9.25
N LEU A 17 -11.46 -9.10 8.90
CA LEU A 17 -11.91 -8.96 7.51
C LEU A 17 -11.11 -7.91 6.71
N LYS A 18 -10.28 -7.09 7.38
CA LYS A 18 -9.50 -6.03 6.74
C LYS A 18 -8.15 -6.48 6.19
N CYS A 19 -7.78 -7.72 6.35
CA CYS A 19 -6.42 -8.18 6.16
C CYS A 19 -6.28 -9.28 5.12
N GLU A 20 -7.06 -9.21 4.10
CA GLU A 20 -6.74 -9.93 2.89
C GLU A 20 -5.58 -9.23 2.19
N ASN A 21 -4.64 -10.01 1.70
CA ASN A 21 -3.48 -9.67 0.88
C ASN A 21 -3.34 -8.19 0.53
N ASN A 22 -2.39 -7.52 1.14
CA ASN A 22 -2.20 -6.09 0.92
C ASN A 22 -1.15 -5.89 -0.13
N TYR A 23 -1.61 -5.86 -1.32
CA TYR A 23 -0.89 -5.32 -2.44
C TYR A 23 -1.46 -3.93 -2.70
N TYR A 24 -0.78 -3.11 -3.46
CA TYR A 24 -1.34 -1.89 -4.03
C TYR A 24 -2.42 -2.19 -5.07
N THR A 25 -3.33 -3.04 -4.77
CA THR A 25 -3.99 -3.84 -5.77
C THR A 25 -5.34 -3.33 -6.17
N MET A 26 -5.59 -3.58 -7.40
CA MET A 26 -6.85 -3.57 -8.09
C MET A 26 -7.61 -4.90 -7.92
N LYS A 27 -7.59 -5.50 -6.71
CA LYS A 27 -8.28 -6.77 -6.45
C LYS A 27 -9.76 -6.69 -6.83
N GLY A 28 -10.21 -7.63 -7.63
CA GLY A 28 -11.58 -7.68 -8.10
C GLY A 28 -11.93 -6.64 -9.18
N VAL A 29 -10.95 -5.98 -9.75
CA VAL A 29 -11.13 -4.88 -10.72
C VAL A 29 -10.47 -5.16 -12.05
N CYS A 30 -9.21 -5.60 -12.03
CA CYS A 30 -8.45 -5.88 -13.24
C CYS A 30 -8.31 -7.39 -13.43
N TYR A 31 -8.85 -7.89 -14.52
CA TYR A 31 -8.78 -9.30 -14.89
C TYR A 31 -8.13 -9.43 -16.26
N ASN A 32 -7.26 -10.41 -16.43
CA ASN A 32 -6.70 -10.76 -17.73
C ASN A 32 -7.74 -11.48 -18.60
N SER A 33 -7.40 -11.76 -19.86
CA SER A 33 -8.28 -12.45 -20.83
C SER A 33 -8.75 -13.84 -20.36
N LYS A 34 -8.03 -14.45 -19.42
CA LYS A 34 -8.34 -15.77 -18.83
C LYS A 34 -9.19 -15.67 -17.55
N GLY A 35 -9.56 -14.47 -17.15
CA GLY A 35 -10.31 -14.21 -15.91
C GLY A 35 -9.45 -14.29 -14.64
N THR A 36 -8.12 -14.26 -14.74
CA THR A 36 -7.23 -14.20 -13.59
C THR A 36 -7.18 -12.78 -13.05
N ASP A 37 -7.40 -12.61 -11.75
CA ASP A 37 -7.27 -11.32 -11.08
C ASP A 37 -5.81 -10.85 -11.11
N TYR A 38 -5.58 -9.57 -11.28
CA TYR A 38 -4.25 -8.96 -11.25
C TYR A 38 -3.47 -9.28 -9.97
N VAL A 39 -4.15 -9.32 -8.82
CA VAL A 39 -3.51 -9.69 -7.55
C VAL A 39 -2.92 -11.10 -7.55
N ASP A 40 -3.55 -12.03 -8.26
CA ASP A 40 -3.05 -13.40 -8.36
C ASP A 40 -1.75 -13.45 -9.19
N LEU A 41 -1.60 -12.55 -10.17
CA LEU A 41 -0.36 -12.40 -10.91
C LEU A 41 0.76 -11.86 -10.00
N VAL A 42 0.46 -10.85 -9.18
CA VAL A 42 1.43 -10.31 -8.20
C VAL A 42 1.82 -11.40 -7.19
N ALA A 43 0.86 -12.16 -6.66
CA ALA A 43 1.11 -13.25 -5.72
C ALA A 43 2.04 -14.31 -6.33
N LYS A 44 1.85 -14.63 -7.60
CA LYS A 44 2.71 -15.56 -8.34
C LYS A 44 4.13 -15.02 -8.47
N GLU A 45 4.32 -13.77 -8.82
CA GLU A 45 5.64 -13.15 -8.93
C GLU A 45 6.35 -13.07 -7.56
N LEU A 46 5.60 -12.92 -6.46
CA LEU A 46 6.11 -12.97 -5.10
C LEU A 46 6.40 -14.41 -4.61
N GLY A 47 5.94 -15.43 -5.34
CA GLY A 47 6.09 -16.84 -4.96
C GLY A 47 5.20 -17.24 -3.76
N ILE A 48 4.03 -16.64 -3.63
CA ILE A 48 3.04 -16.85 -2.56
C ILE A 48 1.67 -17.29 -3.11
N ASP A 49 1.60 -17.60 -4.39
CA ASP A 49 0.41 -18.12 -5.02
C ASP A 49 -0.01 -19.45 -4.38
N GLY A 50 -1.28 -19.55 -4.04
CA GLY A 50 -1.84 -20.70 -3.31
C GLY A 50 -1.73 -20.63 -1.80
N GLU A 51 -1.04 -19.68 -1.21
CA GLU A 51 -1.07 -19.42 0.23
C GLU A 51 -2.42 -18.83 0.64
N LYS A 52 -2.93 -19.30 1.76
CA LYS A 52 -4.16 -18.76 2.34
C LYS A 52 -3.82 -17.94 3.57
N TYR A 53 -4.47 -16.80 3.67
CA TYR A 53 -4.45 -16.01 4.88
C TYR A 53 -5.23 -16.72 5.98
N ASP A 54 -4.59 -16.99 7.12
CA ASP A 54 -5.16 -17.73 8.26
C ASP A 54 -5.75 -16.82 9.36
N GLY A 55 -5.74 -15.51 9.16
CA GLY A 55 -6.24 -14.52 10.12
C GLY A 55 -5.28 -14.20 11.27
N GLU A 56 -4.26 -14.99 11.53
CA GLU A 56 -3.32 -14.78 12.62
C GLU A 56 -1.97 -14.25 12.14
N THR A 57 -1.57 -14.64 10.95
CA THR A 57 -0.26 -14.28 10.40
C THR A 57 -0.38 -13.97 8.92
N MET A 58 0.27 -12.91 8.48
CA MET A 58 0.55 -12.70 7.07
C MET A 58 1.78 -13.55 6.70
N VAL A 59 1.63 -14.86 6.80
CA VAL A 59 2.73 -15.82 6.67
C VAL A 59 3.44 -15.66 5.33
N HIS A 60 2.68 -15.40 4.29
CA HIS A 60 3.18 -15.21 2.94
C HIS A 60 4.13 -14.00 2.78
N LEU A 61 3.98 -12.95 3.57
CA LEU A 61 4.92 -11.84 3.60
C LEU A 61 6.06 -12.06 4.61
N ARG A 62 6.00 -13.11 5.41
CA ARG A 62 7.04 -13.49 6.37
C ARG A 62 8.16 -14.26 5.69
N LYS A 63 8.93 -13.60 4.88
CA LYS A 63 10.22 -14.16 4.46
C LYS A 63 11.30 -14.02 5.54
N SER A 64 11.00 -13.30 6.65
CA SER A 64 11.96 -12.99 7.70
C SER A 64 11.69 -13.79 8.98
N THR A 65 12.71 -14.43 9.50
CA THR A 65 12.75 -15.03 10.84
C THR A 65 13.36 -14.06 11.86
N ALA A 66 13.21 -14.31 13.16
CA ALA A 66 13.86 -13.50 14.18
C ALA A 66 15.38 -13.41 13.98
N ASP A 67 16.02 -14.51 13.59
CA ASP A 67 17.46 -14.56 13.32
C ASP A 67 17.84 -13.73 12.08
N SER A 68 17.06 -13.80 11.00
CA SER A 68 17.33 -13.01 9.80
C SER A 68 17.11 -11.52 10.03
N ILE A 69 16.12 -11.14 10.85
CA ILE A 69 15.90 -9.74 11.25
C ILE A 69 17.06 -9.24 12.09
N ALA A 70 17.55 -10.04 13.05
CA ALA A 70 18.69 -9.68 13.88
C ALA A 70 19.98 -9.52 13.04
N ALA A 71 20.20 -10.39 12.05
CA ALA A 71 21.34 -10.31 11.15
C ALA A 71 21.27 -9.04 10.28
N LEU A 72 20.12 -8.73 9.69
CA LEU A 72 19.91 -7.52 8.89
C LEU A 72 20.05 -6.24 9.74
N LYS A 73 19.51 -6.25 10.97
CA LYS A 73 19.70 -5.14 11.91
C LYS A 73 21.17 -4.89 12.18
N LYS A 74 21.93 -5.98 12.48
CA LYS A 74 23.38 -5.84 12.74
C LYS A 74 24.10 -5.27 11.53
N GLN A 75 23.83 -5.79 10.34
CA GLN A 75 24.41 -5.30 9.09
C GLN A 75 24.12 -3.82 8.89
N ALA A 76 22.84 -3.42 9.00
CA ALA A 76 22.42 -2.03 8.86
C ALA A 76 23.10 -1.11 9.89
N MET A 77 23.24 -1.56 11.13
CA MET A 77 23.95 -0.79 12.17
C MET A 77 25.42 -0.62 11.83
N ASP A 78 26.09 -1.68 11.36
CA ASP A 78 27.51 -1.61 10.97
C ASP A 78 27.71 -0.64 9.79
N GLU A 79 26.89 -0.73 8.74
CA GLU A 79 26.96 0.13 7.54
C GLU A 79 26.66 1.60 7.87
N LEU A 80 25.60 1.85 8.64
CA LEU A 80 25.20 3.20 9.03
C LEU A 80 26.23 3.83 10.00
N THR A 81 26.84 3.04 10.88
CA THR A 81 27.94 3.52 11.74
C THR A 81 29.15 3.95 10.92
N ALA A 82 29.47 3.22 9.85
CA ALA A 82 30.60 3.55 8.97
C ALA A 82 30.45 4.91 8.29
N ILE A 83 29.23 5.40 8.10
CA ILE A 83 28.91 6.73 7.56
C ILE A 83 28.59 7.77 8.64
N GLY A 84 28.81 7.43 9.93
CA GLY A 84 28.70 8.36 11.05
C GLY A 84 27.31 8.48 11.68
N VAL A 85 26.38 7.57 11.38
CA VAL A 85 25.06 7.55 12.03
C VAL A 85 25.19 7.07 13.47
N THR A 86 24.49 7.74 14.37
CA THR A 86 24.38 7.36 15.79
C THR A 86 23.04 6.73 16.09
N PHE A 87 23.01 5.77 17.00
CA PHE A 87 21.81 5.01 17.37
C PHE A 87 21.29 5.39 18.76
N PRO A 88 19.96 5.21 19.02
CA PRO A 88 18.93 4.83 18.04
C PRO A 88 18.61 5.95 17.05
N VAL A 89 18.36 5.57 15.78
CA VAL A 89 17.84 6.52 14.79
C VAL A 89 16.43 6.95 15.19
N LYS A 90 16.17 8.25 15.19
CA LYS A 90 14.84 8.81 15.41
C LYS A 90 14.12 9.00 14.09
N ALA A 91 13.02 8.27 13.90
CA ALA A 91 12.16 8.40 12.73
C ALA A 91 10.88 9.17 13.10
N PRO A 92 10.73 10.45 12.70
CA PRO A 92 9.55 11.23 13.03
C PRO A 92 8.30 10.63 12.35
N PHE A 93 7.25 10.43 13.15
CA PHE A 93 5.93 9.97 12.70
C PHE A 93 4.86 10.90 13.24
N PHE A 94 4.03 11.45 12.36
CA PHE A 94 3.05 12.48 12.74
C PHE A 94 1.62 11.96 12.60
N PHE A 95 0.79 12.33 13.57
CA PHE A 95 -0.65 12.07 13.58
C PHE A 95 -1.44 13.33 13.91
N VAL A 96 -2.75 13.34 13.59
CA VAL A 96 -3.58 14.52 13.81
C VAL A 96 -3.83 14.78 15.31
N ALA A 97 -3.59 16.00 15.76
CA ALA A 97 -3.81 16.40 17.14
C ALA A 97 -5.31 16.31 17.51
N GLY A 98 -5.59 15.90 18.74
CA GLY A 98 -6.95 15.80 19.26
C GLY A 98 -7.77 14.61 18.78
N ASN A 99 -7.19 13.71 17.98
CA ASN A 99 -7.82 12.46 17.57
C ASN A 99 -7.23 11.28 18.36
N THR A 100 -8.01 10.75 19.30
CA THR A 100 -7.58 9.66 20.19
C THR A 100 -7.28 8.36 19.42
N VAL A 101 -8.06 8.04 18.40
CA VAL A 101 -7.83 6.84 17.57
C VAL A 101 -6.51 6.95 16.80
N ALA A 102 -6.20 8.13 16.26
CA ALA A 102 -4.92 8.34 15.57
C ALA A 102 -3.74 8.27 16.55
N GLN A 103 -3.90 8.79 17.77
CA GLN A 103 -2.90 8.68 18.82
C GLN A 103 -2.68 7.23 19.26
N ASP A 104 -3.74 6.47 19.47
CA ASP A 104 -3.67 5.06 19.84
C ASP A 104 -2.98 4.24 18.75
N ASN A 105 -3.34 4.47 17.49
CA ASN A 105 -2.69 3.82 16.34
C ASN A 105 -1.20 4.15 16.26
N ALA A 106 -0.82 5.42 16.45
CA ALA A 106 0.58 5.83 16.46
C ALA A 106 1.36 5.18 17.61
N THR A 107 0.73 5.08 18.79
CA THR A 107 1.32 4.43 19.97
C THR A 107 1.53 2.92 19.73
N VAL A 108 0.54 2.24 19.14
CA VAL A 108 0.66 0.82 18.77
C VAL A 108 1.75 0.64 17.73
N LEU A 109 1.82 1.50 16.72
CA LEU A 109 2.88 1.43 15.70
C LEU A 109 4.26 1.59 16.33
N LYS A 110 4.44 2.57 17.21
CA LYS A 110 5.69 2.77 17.96
C LYS A 110 6.08 1.52 18.74
N GLN A 111 5.11 0.90 19.44
CA GLN A 111 5.37 -0.35 20.16
C GLN A 111 5.78 -1.48 19.24
N CYS A 112 5.17 -1.58 18.05
CA CYS A 112 5.55 -2.58 17.05
C CYS A 112 6.99 -2.41 16.54
N PHE A 113 7.46 -1.17 16.40
CA PHE A 113 8.86 -0.89 16.07
C PHE A 113 9.79 -1.36 17.19
N THR A 114 9.47 -1.04 18.45
CA THR A 114 10.23 -1.49 19.61
C THR A 114 10.26 -3.04 19.71
N ASP A 115 9.09 -3.67 19.58
CA ASP A 115 8.97 -5.14 19.65
C ASP A 115 9.74 -5.85 18.52
N SER A 116 9.86 -5.20 17.36
CA SER A 116 10.51 -5.79 16.18
C SER A 116 12.02 -5.54 16.14
N PHE A 117 12.46 -4.36 16.53
CA PHE A 117 13.84 -3.89 16.32
C PHE A 117 14.61 -3.61 17.60
N GLY A 118 13.94 -3.61 18.76
CA GLY A 118 14.51 -3.15 20.03
C GLY A 118 14.59 -1.63 20.10
N ASP A 119 14.96 -1.12 21.27
CA ASP A 119 15.08 0.32 21.51
C ASP A 119 16.41 0.91 21.05
N ASP A 120 17.36 0.07 20.63
CA ASP A 120 18.73 0.41 20.32
C ASP A 120 19.00 0.71 18.84
N PHE A 121 18.04 0.47 17.95
CA PHE A 121 18.23 0.62 16.51
C PHE A 121 17.44 1.81 15.94
N ILE A 122 16.11 1.70 15.86
CA ILE A 122 15.22 2.73 15.32
C ILE A 122 14.02 2.93 16.25
N GLN A 123 13.69 4.18 16.53
CA GLN A 123 12.54 4.55 17.35
C GLN A 123 11.65 5.54 16.60
N LEU A 124 10.35 5.30 16.62
CA LEU A 124 9.41 6.29 16.13
C LEU A 124 9.31 7.45 17.13
N ASP A 125 9.61 8.65 16.63
CA ASP A 125 9.43 9.91 17.37
C ASP A 125 8.07 10.51 17.01
N LEU A 126 7.13 10.45 17.95
CA LEU A 126 5.73 10.80 17.70
C LEU A 126 5.53 12.32 17.79
N GLY A 127 5.12 12.91 16.68
CA GLY A 127 4.71 14.30 16.56
C GLY A 127 3.24 14.46 16.18
N THR A 128 2.74 15.69 16.24
CA THR A 128 1.37 15.99 15.83
C THR A 128 1.31 17.12 14.80
N TYR A 129 0.29 17.10 13.97
CA TYR A 129 -0.13 18.24 13.16
C TYR A 129 -1.59 18.62 13.49
N VAL A 130 -1.99 19.85 13.19
CA VAL A 130 -3.28 20.38 13.64
C VAL A 130 -4.33 20.32 12.53
N SER A 131 -4.03 20.80 11.34
CA SER A 131 -5.02 20.97 10.28
C SER A 131 -4.69 20.24 8.99
N SER A 132 -3.41 20.15 8.62
CA SER A 132 -3.01 19.61 7.32
C SER A 132 -1.69 18.86 7.38
N LEU A 133 -1.77 17.54 7.31
CA LEU A 133 -0.58 16.69 7.14
C LEU A 133 0.27 17.17 5.97
N ALA A 134 -0.35 17.54 4.85
CA ALA A 134 0.38 17.98 3.67
C ALA A 134 1.21 19.24 3.94
N LYS A 135 0.58 20.28 4.49
CA LYS A 135 1.24 21.59 4.66
C LYS A 135 2.22 21.62 5.84
N GLU A 136 1.87 20.92 6.93
CA GLU A 136 2.61 21.00 8.18
C GLU A 136 3.75 19.98 8.25
N VAL A 137 3.64 18.86 7.54
CA VAL A 137 4.60 17.74 7.67
C VAL A 137 5.18 17.32 6.31
N ARG A 138 4.31 17.02 5.35
CA ARG A 138 4.70 16.36 4.12
C ARG A 138 5.50 17.27 3.17
N ILE A 139 4.99 18.47 2.88
CA ILE A 139 5.68 19.44 2.01
C ILE A 139 7.04 19.84 2.59
N PRO A 140 7.13 20.18 3.91
CA PRO A 140 8.43 20.46 4.51
C PRO A 140 9.31 19.21 4.77
N LYS A 141 8.83 18.00 4.41
CA LYS A 141 9.60 16.74 4.55
C LYS A 141 10.09 16.45 5.97
N LEU A 142 9.24 16.69 6.97
CA LEU A 142 9.57 16.49 8.39
C LEU A 142 9.43 15.05 8.87
N HIS A 143 8.71 14.20 8.12
CA HIS A 143 8.47 12.81 8.49
C HIS A 143 9.63 11.90 8.05
N GLY A 144 10.00 10.97 8.92
CA GLY A 144 10.85 9.83 8.57
C GLY A 144 10.04 8.61 8.17
N PHE A 145 8.74 8.61 8.52
CA PHE A 145 7.81 7.53 8.21
C PHE A 145 6.39 8.09 8.06
N VAL A 146 5.61 7.55 7.13
CA VAL A 146 4.21 7.95 6.92
C VAL A 146 3.39 6.75 6.47
N ILE A 147 2.16 6.64 6.97
CA ILE A 147 1.14 5.72 6.45
C ILE A 147 0.12 6.56 5.70
N ASN A 148 -0.14 6.19 4.47
CA ASN A 148 -1.11 6.87 3.63
C ASN A 148 -1.90 5.87 2.78
N GLY A 149 -2.94 6.34 2.09
CA GLY A 149 -3.77 5.54 1.21
C GLY A 149 -3.92 6.19 -0.16
N TRP A 150 -4.14 5.37 -1.17
CA TRP A 150 -4.45 5.79 -2.52
C TRP A 150 -5.80 5.21 -2.94
N GLY A 151 -6.67 6.03 -3.49
CA GLY A 151 -7.89 5.60 -4.18
C GLY A 151 -7.68 5.75 -5.67
N ALA A 152 -7.88 4.69 -6.42
CA ALA A 152 -7.63 4.72 -7.86
C ALA A 152 -8.51 5.74 -8.59
N ASP A 153 -7.92 6.46 -9.53
CA ASP A 153 -8.63 7.37 -10.44
C ASP A 153 -9.21 6.60 -11.64
N PHE A 154 -8.57 5.51 -12.03
CA PHE A 154 -8.98 4.60 -13.11
C PHE A 154 -8.51 3.17 -12.86
N GLY A 155 -9.11 2.21 -13.55
CA GLY A 155 -8.88 0.77 -13.37
C GLY A 155 -7.68 0.25 -14.12
N ASP A 156 -6.47 0.68 -13.76
CA ASP A 156 -5.22 0.15 -14.32
C ASP A 156 -4.13 0.16 -13.23
N PRO A 157 -3.27 -0.87 -13.15
CA PRO A 157 -2.22 -0.96 -12.14
C PRO A 157 -1.27 0.23 -12.10
N VAL A 158 -1.04 0.91 -13.22
CA VAL A 158 -0.19 2.11 -13.28
C VAL A 158 -0.67 3.21 -12.34
N ASN A 159 -1.97 3.27 -12.05
CA ASN A 159 -2.51 4.27 -11.14
C ASN A 159 -2.03 4.11 -9.70
N PHE A 160 -1.56 2.93 -9.33
CA PHE A 160 -0.91 2.66 -8.03
C PHE A 160 0.61 2.70 -8.14
N VAL A 161 1.20 1.79 -8.91
CA VAL A 161 2.65 1.63 -8.96
C VAL A 161 3.38 2.83 -9.58
N GLY A 162 2.73 3.55 -10.48
CA GLY A 162 3.27 4.79 -11.06
C GLY A 162 3.40 5.96 -10.09
N GLN A 163 2.89 5.83 -8.85
CA GLN A 163 3.02 6.88 -7.84
C GLN A 163 4.42 6.95 -7.20
N GLU A 164 5.23 5.90 -7.37
CA GLU A 164 6.54 5.75 -6.72
C GLU A 164 7.74 5.88 -7.68
N ILE A 165 7.49 6.06 -9.00
CA ILE A 165 8.57 6.10 -10.00
C ILE A 165 9.39 7.38 -9.93
N LEU A 166 10.63 7.29 -10.39
CA LEU A 166 11.51 8.43 -10.59
C LEU A 166 11.20 9.17 -11.91
N HIS A 167 11.73 10.38 -12.02
CA HIS A 167 11.69 11.21 -13.24
C HIS A 167 10.30 11.58 -13.75
N ASP A 168 9.25 11.35 -12.94
CA ASP A 168 7.90 11.79 -13.23
C ASP A 168 7.41 12.76 -12.15
N SER A 169 7.15 14.01 -12.53
CA SER A 169 6.59 15.03 -11.63
C SER A 169 5.17 14.71 -11.15
N ASN A 170 4.48 13.77 -11.80
CA ASN A 170 3.15 13.29 -11.42
C ASN A 170 3.20 12.07 -10.49
N ALA A 171 4.37 11.49 -10.25
CA ALA A 171 4.56 10.41 -9.29
C ALA A 171 4.32 10.93 -7.86
N TYR A 172 3.06 10.88 -7.45
CA TYR A 172 2.57 11.63 -6.29
C TYR A 172 3.28 11.27 -4.98
N TYR A 173 3.59 10.00 -4.76
CA TYR A 173 4.28 9.57 -3.55
C TYR A 173 5.78 9.89 -3.60
N ALA A 174 6.44 9.57 -4.70
CA ALA A 174 7.85 9.88 -4.88
C ALA A 174 8.14 11.37 -4.75
N VAL A 175 7.24 12.23 -5.27
CA VAL A 175 7.37 13.69 -5.18
C VAL A 175 7.02 14.23 -3.79
N ASN A 176 5.90 13.75 -3.21
CA ASN A 176 5.34 14.40 -2.02
C ASN A 176 5.74 13.76 -0.70
N TYR A 177 5.95 12.43 -0.67
CA TYR A 177 6.19 11.69 0.58
C TYR A 177 7.63 11.27 0.78
N SER A 178 8.49 11.46 -0.22
CA SER A 178 9.89 11.07 -0.15
C SER A 178 10.78 12.18 -0.71
N ASN A 179 12.07 12.09 -0.45
CA ASN A 179 13.08 12.93 -1.08
C ASN A 179 13.76 12.21 -2.26
N ILE A 180 13.28 11.04 -2.64
CA ILE A 180 13.98 10.17 -3.60
C ILE A 180 14.22 10.85 -4.96
N GLN A 181 13.28 11.67 -5.43
CA GLN A 181 13.48 12.44 -6.67
C GLN A 181 14.70 13.36 -6.60
N LEU A 182 14.87 14.07 -5.47
CA LEU A 182 16.00 14.97 -5.25
C LEU A 182 17.30 14.19 -5.02
N VAL A 183 17.23 13.08 -4.30
CA VAL A 183 18.38 12.20 -4.06
C VAL A 183 18.87 11.58 -5.38
N ALA A 184 17.98 11.24 -6.29
CA ALA A 184 18.33 10.67 -7.59
C ALA A 184 19.07 11.66 -8.51
N GLU A 185 18.88 12.98 -8.32
CA GLU A 185 19.59 14.00 -9.11
C GLU A 185 21.09 14.06 -8.76
N ASP A 186 21.47 13.88 -7.49
CA ASP A 186 22.86 13.92 -7.02
C ASP A 186 23.04 13.01 -5.78
N PRO A 187 23.08 11.69 -5.97
CA PRO A 187 23.16 10.75 -4.85
C PRO A 187 24.55 10.70 -4.24
N ALA A 188 24.62 10.80 -2.91
CA ALA A 188 25.83 10.43 -2.19
C ALA A 188 26.16 8.93 -2.39
N ASP A 189 27.42 8.55 -2.19
CA ASP A 189 27.83 7.16 -2.45
C ASP A 189 26.98 6.10 -1.71
N TYR A 190 26.59 6.37 -0.48
CA TYR A 190 25.75 5.49 0.33
C TYR A 190 24.26 5.47 -0.09
N GLN A 191 23.86 6.35 -1.00
CA GLN A 191 22.48 6.43 -1.52
C GLN A 191 22.34 5.79 -2.90
N LYS A 192 23.44 5.50 -3.57
CA LYS A 192 23.44 5.01 -4.95
C LYS A 192 22.67 3.71 -5.11
N GLU A 193 22.87 2.75 -4.19
CA GLU A 193 22.15 1.48 -4.23
C GLU A 193 20.63 1.70 -4.13
N LEU A 194 20.18 2.58 -3.25
CA LEU A 194 18.75 2.92 -3.13
C LEU A 194 18.24 3.59 -4.42
N VAL A 195 19.02 4.47 -5.03
CA VAL A 195 18.63 5.10 -6.30
C VAL A 195 18.57 4.06 -7.42
N ASP A 196 19.53 3.16 -7.51
CA ASP A 196 19.56 2.08 -8.50
C ASP A 196 18.33 1.16 -8.38
N GLU A 197 17.87 0.87 -7.15
CA GLU A 197 16.64 0.11 -6.89
C GLU A 197 15.39 0.87 -7.41
N PHE A 198 15.31 2.16 -7.19
CA PHE A 198 14.19 2.96 -7.70
C PHE A 198 14.26 3.15 -9.22
N GLU A 199 15.45 3.25 -9.81
CA GLU A 199 15.63 3.30 -11.28
C GLU A 199 15.15 1.99 -11.93
N GLN A 200 15.56 0.86 -11.38
CA GLN A 200 15.12 -0.45 -11.88
C GLN A 200 13.60 -0.62 -11.75
N PHE A 201 13.02 -0.19 -10.65
CA PHE A 201 11.56 -0.17 -10.49
C PHE A 201 10.88 0.74 -11.52
N THR A 202 11.43 1.93 -11.73
CA THR A 202 10.94 2.91 -12.72
C THR A 202 10.95 2.32 -14.13
N ASP A 203 12.03 1.65 -14.50
CA ASP A 203 12.16 0.98 -15.81
C ASP A 203 11.12 -0.13 -15.98
N LEU A 204 10.88 -0.93 -14.96
CA LEU A 204 9.84 -1.97 -14.99
C LEU A 204 8.43 -1.38 -15.18
N VAL A 205 8.10 -0.32 -14.46
CA VAL A 205 6.81 0.37 -14.58
C VAL A 205 6.66 1.00 -15.96
N ASN A 206 7.68 1.68 -16.46
CA ASN A 206 7.65 2.31 -17.77
C ASN A 206 7.53 1.29 -18.90
N ALA A 207 8.25 0.18 -18.82
CA ALA A 207 8.15 -0.93 -19.77
C ALA A 207 6.73 -1.54 -19.76
N ALA A 208 6.14 -1.76 -18.60
CA ALA A 208 4.76 -2.25 -18.49
C ALA A 208 3.76 -1.25 -19.06
N ASN A 209 3.95 0.05 -18.79
CA ASN A 209 3.05 1.11 -19.25
C ASN A 209 3.11 1.30 -20.78
N ALA A 210 4.21 0.95 -21.42
CA ALA A 210 4.34 1.01 -22.87
C ALA A 210 3.53 -0.09 -23.62
N ILE A 211 3.07 -1.12 -22.91
CA ILE A 211 2.23 -2.19 -23.51
C ILE A 211 0.78 -1.69 -23.53
N VAL A 212 0.25 -1.39 -24.71
CA VAL A 212 -1.09 -0.78 -24.88
C VAL A 212 -2.09 -1.67 -25.61
N ASP A 213 -1.65 -2.69 -26.30
CA ASP A 213 -2.45 -3.54 -27.18
C ASP A 213 -2.60 -4.98 -26.69
N ASP A 214 -1.93 -5.34 -25.61
CA ASP A 214 -2.00 -6.67 -24.97
C ASP A 214 -2.18 -6.51 -23.45
N ALA A 215 -3.42 -6.62 -22.99
CA ALA A 215 -3.76 -6.47 -21.57
C ALA A 215 -3.15 -7.56 -20.70
N ASP A 216 -3.01 -8.80 -21.21
CA ASP A 216 -2.41 -9.91 -20.48
C ASP A 216 -0.92 -9.67 -20.25
N ALA A 217 -0.19 -9.31 -21.30
CA ALA A 217 1.22 -8.97 -21.19
C ALA A 217 1.45 -7.73 -20.31
N ARG A 218 0.57 -6.72 -20.42
CA ARG A 218 0.60 -5.53 -19.58
C ARG A 218 0.47 -5.88 -18.10
N TYR A 219 -0.52 -6.68 -17.74
CA TYR A 219 -0.75 -7.04 -16.33
C TYR A 219 0.36 -7.93 -15.76
N GLU A 220 0.91 -8.85 -16.55
CA GLU A 220 2.09 -9.63 -16.16
C GLU A 220 3.31 -8.73 -15.92
N ALA A 221 3.53 -7.73 -16.77
CA ALA A 221 4.64 -6.78 -16.61
C ALA A 221 4.47 -5.90 -15.37
N PHE A 222 3.27 -5.38 -15.11
CA PHE A 222 2.99 -4.62 -13.88
C PHE A 222 3.09 -5.49 -12.63
N ALA A 223 2.66 -6.75 -12.68
CA ALA A 223 2.80 -7.66 -11.55
C ALA A 223 4.28 -7.87 -11.15
N LYS A 224 5.18 -7.94 -12.13
CA LYS A 224 6.64 -7.98 -11.89
C LYS A 224 7.15 -6.71 -11.24
N ALA A 225 6.71 -5.55 -11.72
CA ALA A 225 7.07 -4.26 -11.15
C ALA A 225 6.60 -4.13 -9.69
N GLU A 226 5.34 -4.49 -9.41
CA GLU A 226 4.79 -4.44 -8.05
C GLU A 226 5.49 -5.44 -7.12
N ALA A 227 5.74 -6.66 -7.58
CA ALA A 227 6.49 -7.65 -6.81
C ALA A 227 7.93 -7.18 -6.53
N TYR A 228 8.58 -6.51 -7.48
CA TYR A 228 9.89 -5.89 -7.28
C TYR A 228 9.84 -4.82 -6.17
N MET A 229 8.89 -3.90 -6.24
CA MET A 229 8.67 -2.86 -5.24
C MET A 229 8.50 -3.44 -3.83
N ILE A 230 7.67 -4.48 -3.70
CA ILE A 230 7.41 -5.15 -2.41
C ILE A 230 8.65 -5.88 -1.90
N ASN A 231 9.34 -6.63 -2.76
CA ASN A 231 10.52 -7.42 -2.39
C ASN A 231 11.69 -6.54 -1.94
N ASN A 232 11.86 -5.35 -2.54
CA ASN A 232 12.90 -4.39 -2.19
C ASN A 232 12.44 -3.34 -1.17
N SER A 233 11.22 -3.48 -0.65
CA SER A 233 10.67 -2.62 0.40
C SER A 233 10.63 -1.13 0.02
N LEU A 234 10.49 -0.81 -1.28
CA LEU A 234 10.36 0.57 -1.75
C LEU A 234 9.06 1.19 -1.24
N ALA A 235 8.01 0.37 -1.12
CA ALA A 235 6.80 0.68 -0.39
C ALA A 235 6.29 -0.58 0.34
N VAL A 236 5.57 -0.40 1.44
CA VAL A 236 5.06 -1.49 2.27
C VAL A 236 3.54 -1.44 2.30
N PRO A 237 2.85 -2.32 1.56
CA PRO A 237 1.41 -2.44 1.63
C PRO A 237 0.95 -2.81 3.04
N CYS A 238 -0.01 -2.07 3.60
CA CYS A 238 -0.48 -2.28 4.97
C CYS A 238 -1.85 -2.96 5.00
N TYR A 239 -2.88 -2.35 4.43
CA TYR A 239 -4.24 -2.88 4.42
C TYR A 239 -5.15 -2.13 3.45
N TYR A 240 -6.31 -2.72 3.11
CA TYR A 240 -7.43 -2.03 2.49
C TYR A 240 -8.32 -1.37 3.54
N ASP A 241 -8.78 -0.17 3.26
CA ASP A 241 -9.83 0.44 4.05
C ASP A 241 -11.20 -0.12 3.63
N VAL A 242 -11.76 -1.00 4.46
CA VAL A 242 -13.10 -1.56 4.27
C VAL A 242 -14.07 -0.79 5.14
N ARG A 243 -15.09 -0.21 4.52
CA ARG A 243 -16.14 0.53 5.21
C ARG A 243 -17.44 -0.26 5.17
N TRP A 244 -18.04 -0.39 6.33
CA TRP A 244 -19.39 -0.92 6.47
C TRP A 244 -20.36 0.27 6.54
N CYS A 245 -21.39 0.26 5.71
CA CYS A 245 -22.43 1.26 5.75
C CYS A 245 -23.79 0.61 5.50
N LEU A 246 -24.83 1.23 6.05
CA LEU A 246 -26.19 0.99 5.58
C LEU A 246 -26.37 1.79 4.28
N THR A 247 -26.89 1.15 3.25
CA THR A 247 -27.04 1.80 1.95
C THR A 247 -28.50 1.81 1.52
N HIS A 248 -28.91 2.92 0.91
CA HIS A 248 -30.17 3.07 0.18
C HIS A 248 -29.98 2.90 -1.33
N VAL A 249 -28.77 2.50 -1.74
CA VAL A 249 -28.40 2.36 -3.15
C VAL A 249 -28.18 0.88 -3.46
N ASN A 250 -28.75 0.41 -4.55
CA ASN A 250 -28.38 -0.87 -5.11
C ASN A 250 -26.97 -0.75 -5.73
N GLU A 251 -25.97 -1.27 -5.03
CA GLU A 251 -24.55 -1.17 -5.41
C GLU A 251 -24.27 -1.78 -6.79
N TYR A 252 -25.06 -2.76 -7.21
CA TYR A 252 -24.92 -3.41 -8.51
C TYR A 252 -25.41 -2.58 -9.68
N THR A 253 -26.06 -1.43 -9.41
CA THR A 253 -26.42 -0.45 -10.43
C THR A 253 -25.36 0.65 -10.61
N LYS A 254 -24.29 0.63 -9.80
CA LYS A 254 -23.15 1.55 -9.89
C LYS A 254 -22.15 1.11 -10.97
N ILE A 255 -22.65 0.78 -12.16
CA ILE A 255 -21.83 0.24 -13.26
C ILE A 255 -21.05 1.31 -14.02
N ASN A 256 -21.41 2.58 -13.82
CA ASN A 256 -20.80 3.68 -14.55
C ASN A 256 -19.77 4.41 -13.68
N ALA A 257 -18.63 4.72 -14.26
CA ALA A 257 -17.59 5.54 -13.62
C ALA A 257 -17.21 5.05 -12.21
N MET A 258 -16.70 3.82 -12.11
CA MET A 258 -16.28 3.21 -10.86
C MET A 258 -15.16 4.02 -10.17
N PHE A 259 -14.32 4.71 -10.95
CA PHE A 259 -13.17 5.48 -10.49
C PHE A 259 -13.32 6.96 -10.74
N GLY A 260 -12.51 7.77 -10.03
CA GLY A 260 -12.37 9.21 -10.25
C GLY A 260 -13.60 10.04 -9.88
N PRO A 261 -13.51 11.37 -9.91
CA PRO A 261 -14.62 12.29 -9.74
C PRO A 261 -15.39 12.41 -11.04
N CYS A 262 -16.55 11.79 -11.14
CA CYS A 262 -17.40 11.87 -12.31
C CYS A 262 -18.85 12.12 -11.91
N ASN A 263 -19.45 13.19 -12.45
CA ASN A 263 -20.85 13.53 -12.20
C ASN A 263 -21.84 12.53 -12.79
N PHE A 264 -21.39 11.69 -13.74
CA PHE A 264 -22.22 10.66 -14.36
C PHE A 264 -22.28 9.35 -13.54
N LYS A 265 -21.55 9.25 -12.44
CA LYS A 265 -21.56 8.06 -11.55
C LYS A 265 -22.95 7.67 -11.10
N TYR A 266 -23.80 8.64 -10.90
CA TYR A 266 -25.14 8.46 -10.33
C TYR A 266 -26.21 8.11 -11.37
N VAL A 267 -25.88 8.11 -12.65
CA VAL A 267 -26.83 7.77 -13.71
C VAL A 267 -27.25 6.32 -13.58
N ASN A 268 -28.54 6.08 -13.55
CA ASN A 268 -29.20 4.78 -13.42
C ASN A 268 -28.96 4.07 -12.08
N TRP A 269 -28.49 4.78 -11.03
CA TRP A 269 -28.48 4.19 -9.71
C TRP A 269 -29.90 3.96 -9.20
N GLU A 270 -30.18 2.76 -8.75
CA GLU A 270 -31.43 2.45 -8.08
C GLU A 270 -31.32 2.74 -6.58
N THR A 271 -32.31 3.45 -6.05
CA THR A 271 -32.35 3.82 -4.63
C THR A 271 -33.70 3.44 -4.02
N SER A 272 -33.74 3.24 -2.71
CA SER A 272 -34.97 3.03 -1.94
C SER A 272 -35.10 4.04 -0.81
N GLU A 273 -36.32 4.21 -0.28
CA GLU A 273 -36.56 5.05 0.90
C GLU A 273 -35.94 4.44 2.16
N ASP A 274 -35.98 3.12 2.28
CA ASP A 274 -35.38 2.37 3.35
C ASP A 274 -34.04 1.74 2.95
N ALA A 275 -33.16 1.50 3.92
CA ALA A 275 -31.91 0.76 3.69
C ALA A 275 -32.24 -0.69 3.25
N TYR A 276 -31.50 -1.18 2.28
CA TYR A 276 -31.66 -2.55 1.81
C TYR A 276 -31.25 -3.56 2.88
N THR A 277 -32.04 -4.62 2.99
CA THR A 277 -31.72 -5.78 3.83
C THR A 277 -30.63 -6.64 3.17
N THR A 278 -29.94 -7.45 3.97
CA THR A 278 -28.96 -8.42 3.45
C THR A 278 -29.57 -9.34 2.39
N ALA A 279 -30.80 -9.82 2.59
CA ALA A 279 -31.48 -10.70 1.63
C ALA A 279 -31.73 -10.01 0.27
N GLN A 280 -32.16 -8.74 0.28
CA GLN A 280 -32.32 -7.97 -0.95
C GLN A 280 -30.96 -7.76 -1.65
N TYR A 281 -29.90 -7.51 -0.89
CA TYR A 281 -28.58 -7.34 -1.44
C TYR A 281 -28.03 -8.61 -2.09
N GLU A 282 -28.30 -9.78 -1.49
CA GLU A 282 -27.97 -11.08 -2.08
C GLU A 282 -28.74 -11.37 -3.38
N GLU A 283 -30.01 -10.93 -3.46
CA GLU A 283 -30.80 -11.02 -4.68
C GLU A 283 -30.24 -10.12 -5.80
N PHE A 284 -29.82 -8.90 -5.47
CA PHE A 284 -29.17 -8.01 -6.43
C PHE A 284 -27.84 -8.60 -6.96
N ALA A 285 -27.04 -9.20 -6.07
CA ALA A 285 -25.81 -9.89 -6.45
C ALA A 285 -26.09 -11.01 -7.46
N LYS A 286 -27.06 -11.86 -7.18
CA LYS A 286 -27.45 -12.97 -8.06
C LYS A 286 -27.95 -12.48 -9.42
N ALA A 287 -28.78 -11.42 -9.43
CA ALA A 287 -29.30 -10.83 -10.66
C ALA A 287 -28.16 -10.22 -11.52
N PHE A 288 -27.21 -9.55 -10.86
CA PHE A 288 -26.05 -8.97 -11.52
C PHE A 288 -25.13 -10.04 -12.15
N ASP A 289 -24.87 -11.11 -11.42
CA ASP A 289 -24.04 -12.21 -11.92
C ASP A 289 -24.72 -12.97 -13.07
N ALA A 290 -26.04 -13.16 -12.99
CA ALA A 290 -26.82 -13.76 -14.07
C ALA A 290 -26.84 -12.90 -15.34
N ALA A 291 -26.74 -11.58 -15.22
CA ALA A 291 -26.69 -10.65 -16.36
C ALA A 291 -25.33 -10.60 -17.05
N LYS A 292 -24.27 -11.10 -16.41
CA LYS A 292 -22.92 -11.20 -16.97
C LYS A 292 -22.69 -12.48 -17.81
N SER A 293 -23.53 -13.49 -17.62
CA SER A 293 -23.49 -14.76 -18.36
C SER A 293 -24.27 -14.67 -19.69
#